data_d14350a06093e3042c0a67540ee3553b
#
_entry.id   d14350a06093e3042c0a67540ee3553b
#
_cell.length_a   1.000
_cell.length_b   1.000
_cell.length_c   1.000
_cell.angle_alpha   90.00
_cell.angle_beta   90.00
_cell.angle_gamma   90.00
#
_symmetry.space_group_name_H-M   'P 1'
#
loop_
_entity.id
_entity.type
_entity.pdbx_description
1 polymer ?
#
loop_
_entity_poly.entity_id
_entity_poly.type
_entity_poly.pdbx_seq_one_letter_code
_entity_poly.pdbx_strand_id
1 'polypeptide(L)'
;ACSCSLLPTKQIEVTAKPMERTIVQPIMPREIDLKDPYWYVVSDKNLEEFLARVEKDQGQVVFLAMSVPDYELMSYNMQELKRYINELKEVVVYYKKVTTKEGE
;
A
#
# COMPACT_ATOMS: atom_id res chain seq x y z
N ALA A 1 -42.95 55.81 18.11
CA ALA A 1 -43.44 54.47 18.27
C ALA A 1 -42.43 53.50 17.63
N CYS A 2 -41.74 52.72 18.45
CA CYS A 2 -40.75 51.74 17.95
C CYS A 2 -41.50 50.50 17.47
N SER A 3 -41.66 50.41 16.14
CA SER A 3 -42.25 49.25 15.51
C SER A 3 -41.38 48.02 15.61
N CYS A 4 -40.10 48.18 15.95
CA CYS A 4 -39.13 47.08 16.07
C CYS A 4 -39.40 46.16 17.26
N SER A 5 -40.15 46.61 18.29
CA SER A 5 -40.50 45.79 19.44
C SER A 5 -41.72 44.90 19.20
N LEU A 6 -42.38 45.06 18.06
CA LEU A 6 -43.56 44.28 17.70
C LEU A 6 -43.26 43.06 16.84
N LEU A 7 -42.03 42.95 16.34
CA LEU A 7 -41.59 41.82 15.59
C LEU A 7 -40.72 40.93 16.49
N PRO A 8 -41.21 39.77 16.93
CA PRO A 8 -40.36 38.87 17.67
C PRO A 8 -39.26 38.37 16.76
N THR A 9 -38.05 38.79 17.08
CA THR A 9 -36.88 38.21 16.47
C THR A 9 -36.82 36.77 16.91
N LYS A 10 -37.19 35.86 16.03
CA LYS A 10 -36.94 34.44 16.28
C LYS A 10 -35.45 34.25 16.37
N GLN A 11 -34.96 34.13 17.57
CA GLN A 11 -33.62 33.64 17.78
C GLN A 11 -33.64 32.17 17.37
N ILE A 12 -32.99 31.90 16.25
CA ILE A 12 -32.73 30.53 15.88
C ILE A 12 -31.60 30.06 16.80
N GLU A 13 -31.95 29.34 17.84
CA GLU A 13 -30.96 28.63 18.62
C GLU A 13 -30.41 27.50 17.75
N VAL A 14 -29.24 27.74 17.21
CA VAL A 14 -28.49 26.65 16.59
C VAL A 14 -27.89 25.85 17.73
N THR A 15 -28.61 24.88 18.22
CA THR A 15 -28.05 23.91 19.14
C THR A 15 -27.24 22.93 18.29
N ALA A 16 -25.92 23.15 18.27
CA ALA A 16 -25.05 22.17 17.72
C ALA A 16 -25.04 20.95 18.65
N LYS A 17 -25.86 19.97 18.35
CA LYS A 17 -25.73 18.67 19.00
C LYS A 17 -24.46 18.03 18.51
N PRO A 18 -23.51 17.67 19.41
CA PRO A 18 -22.35 16.91 18.99
C PRO A 18 -22.82 15.59 18.38
N MET A 19 -22.57 15.41 17.09
CA MET A 19 -22.79 14.11 16.47
C MET A 19 -21.77 13.14 17.03
N GLU A 20 -22.26 12.08 17.68
CA GLU A 20 -21.39 10.96 18.04
C GLU A 20 -20.90 10.32 16.75
N ARG A 21 -19.64 10.52 16.47
CA ARG A 21 -18.97 9.81 15.38
C ARG A 21 -18.35 8.55 15.95
N THR A 22 -18.88 7.43 15.54
CA THR A 22 -18.22 6.16 15.81
C THR A 22 -17.12 6.00 14.77
N ILE A 23 -15.89 6.12 15.23
CA ILE A 23 -14.72 5.87 14.36
C ILE A 23 -14.37 4.42 14.51
N VAL A 24 -14.57 3.66 13.43
CA VAL A 24 -14.15 2.28 13.37
C VAL A 24 -12.77 2.27 12.70
N GLN A 25 -11.77 1.88 13.46
CA GLN A 25 -10.43 1.70 12.90
C GLN A 25 -10.23 0.24 12.53
N PRO A 26 -10.15 -0.07 11.24
CA PRO A 26 -9.88 -1.43 10.83
C PRO A 26 -8.48 -1.84 11.26
N ILE A 27 -8.30 -3.14 11.43
CA ILE A 27 -6.99 -3.72 11.74
C ILE A 27 -6.10 -3.52 10.51
N MET A 28 -4.87 -3.08 10.75
CA MET A 28 -3.87 -2.94 9.69
C MET A 28 -3.63 -4.30 9.03
N PRO A 29 -3.45 -4.32 7.71
CA PRO A 29 -3.11 -5.56 7.04
C PRO A 29 -1.78 -6.12 7.55
N ARG A 30 -1.67 -7.44 7.53
CA ARG A 30 -0.44 -8.11 7.91
C ARG A 30 0.68 -7.71 6.95
N GLU A 31 1.87 -7.51 7.47
CA GLU A 31 3.03 -7.16 6.66
C GLU A 31 3.33 -8.27 5.65
N ILE A 32 3.80 -7.83 4.47
CA ILE A 32 4.17 -8.74 3.39
C ILE A 32 5.56 -9.29 3.68
N ASP A 33 5.67 -10.61 3.65
CA ASP A 33 6.96 -11.30 3.68
C ASP A 33 7.33 -11.68 2.25
N LEU A 34 8.02 -10.77 1.57
CA LEU A 34 8.46 -10.99 0.19
C LEU A 34 9.71 -11.86 0.19
N LYS A 35 9.65 -12.91 -0.60
CA LYS A 35 10.78 -13.82 -0.78
C LYS A 35 11.45 -13.52 -2.10
N ASP A 36 12.78 -13.54 -2.10
CA ASP A 36 13.58 -13.28 -3.29
C ASP A 36 13.82 -14.58 -4.05
N PRO A 37 13.40 -14.64 -5.32
CA PRO A 37 13.77 -15.78 -6.15
C PRO A 37 15.26 -15.70 -6.52
N TYR A 38 15.86 -16.84 -6.79
CA TYR A 38 17.22 -16.89 -7.28
C TYR A 38 17.22 -16.71 -8.79
N TRP A 39 17.97 -15.74 -9.27
CA TRP A 39 18.10 -15.43 -10.70
C TRP A 39 19.45 -15.86 -11.24
N TYR A 40 19.42 -16.56 -12.36
CA TYR A 40 20.61 -16.92 -13.08
C TYR A 40 20.82 -15.96 -14.23
N VAL A 41 22.02 -15.43 -14.36
CA VAL A 41 22.39 -14.66 -15.54
C VAL A 41 23.03 -15.64 -16.52
N VAL A 42 22.32 -15.89 -17.61
CA VAL A 42 22.76 -16.88 -18.63
C VAL A 42 23.23 -16.14 -19.85
N SER A 43 24.41 -16.49 -20.31
CA SER A 43 25.01 -15.99 -21.54
C SER A 43 25.47 -17.16 -22.39
N ASP A 44 25.97 -16.86 -23.58
CA ASP A 44 26.58 -17.88 -24.46
C ASP A 44 27.76 -18.62 -23.80
N LYS A 45 28.39 -17.99 -22.80
CA LYS A 45 29.55 -18.56 -22.09
C LYS A 45 29.19 -19.62 -21.05
N ASN A 46 27.98 -19.55 -20.47
CA ASN A 46 27.55 -20.47 -19.41
C ASN A 46 26.25 -21.21 -19.74
N LEU A 47 25.79 -21.12 -20.97
CA LEU A 47 24.53 -21.73 -21.38
C LEU A 47 24.49 -23.24 -21.18
N GLU A 48 25.55 -23.95 -21.61
CA GLU A 48 25.60 -25.40 -21.48
C GLU A 48 25.62 -25.86 -20.04
N GLU A 49 26.38 -25.19 -19.20
CA GLU A 49 26.43 -25.46 -17.77
C GLU A 49 25.08 -25.21 -17.11
N PHE A 50 24.41 -24.12 -17.48
CA PHE A 50 23.07 -23.79 -16.99
C PHE A 50 22.06 -24.87 -17.37
N LEU A 51 22.05 -25.30 -18.65
CA LEU A 51 21.12 -26.32 -19.11
C LEU A 51 21.32 -27.65 -18.37
N ALA A 52 22.57 -28.03 -18.15
CA ALA A 52 22.89 -29.25 -17.39
C ALA A 52 22.40 -29.16 -15.93
N ARG A 53 22.53 -28.00 -15.33
CA ARG A 53 22.07 -27.76 -13.96
C ARG A 53 20.55 -27.81 -13.84
N VAL A 54 19.85 -27.20 -14.79
CA VAL A 54 18.38 -27.24 -14.81
C VAL A 54 17.88 -28.67 -14.98
N GLU A 55 18.50 -29.44 -15.88
CA GLU A 55 18.16 -30.84 -16.08
C GLU A 55 18.38 -31.67 -14.81
N LYS A 56 19.47 -31.41 -14.11
CA LYS A 56 19.80 -32.11 -12.86
C LYS A 56 18.75 -31.76 -11.75
N ASP A 57 18.41 -30.50 -11.62
CA ASP A 57 17.53 -30.02 -10.55
C ASP A 57 16.05 -30.31 -10.81
N GLN A 58 15.63 -30.28 -12.06
CA GLN A 58 14.21 -30.37 -12.47
C GLN A 58 13.88 -31.70 -13.14
N GLY A 59 14.88 -32.52 -13.50
CA GLY A 59 14.67 -33.73 -14.28
C GLY A 59 14.41 -33.52 -15.77
N GLN A 60 14.30 -32.28 -16.20
CA GLN A 60 14.10 -31.88 -17.59
C GLN A 60 14.58 -30.45 -17.78
N VAL A 61 14.84 -30.08 -19.03
CA VAL A 61 15.24 -28.71 -19.37
C VAL A 61 13.99 -27.86 -19.52
N VAL A 62 13.56 -27.23 -18.44
CA VAL A 62 12.43 -26.32 -18.41
C VAL A 62 12.76 -25.12 -17.53
N PHE A 63 12.53 -23.93 -18.02
CA PHE A 63 12.73 -22.69 -17.25
C PHE A 63 11.97 -21.55 -17.89
N LEU A 64 11.71 -20.52 -17.11
CA LEU A 64 11.17 -19.25 -17.61
C LEU A 64 12.35 -18.27 -17.74
N ALA A 65 12.36 -17.50 -18.80
CA ALA A 65 13.44 -16.58 -19.08
C ALA A 65 12.91 -15.21 -19.47
N MET A 66 13.69 -14.21 -19.18
CA MET A 66 13.44 -12.85 -19.63
C MET A 66 14.77 -12.22 -20.04
N SER A 67 14.68 -11.18 -20.85
CA SER A 67 15.86 -10.41 -21.21
C SER A 67 16.35 -9.57 -20.04
N VAL A 68 17.59 -9.11 -20.09
CA VAL A 68 18.13 -8.22 -19.06
C VAL A 68 17.33 -6.92 -18.96
N PRO A 69 16.96 -6.24 -20.07
CA PRO A 69 16.10 -5.05 -19.96
C PRO A 69 14.74 -5.33 -19.33
N ASP A 70 14.14 -6.49 -19.61
CA ASP A 70 12.86 -6.84 -18.99
C ASP A 70 13.00 -7.13 -17.50
N TYR A 71 14.12 -7.73 -17.09
CA TYR A 71 14.43 -7.93 -15.67
C TYR A 71 14.58 -6.58 -14.95
N GLU A 72 15.28 -5.64 -15.55
CA GLU A 72 15.45 -4.30 -15.00
C GLU A 72 14.10 -3.58 -14.85
N LEU A 73 13.24 -3.72 -15.87
CA LEU A 73 11.90 -3.15 -15.82
C LEU A 73 11.05 -3.78 -14.71
N MET A 74 11.12 -5.09 -14.57
CA MET A 74 10.42 -5.80 -13.50
C MET A 74 10.91 -5.35 -12.12
N SER A 75 12.22 -5.19 -11.97
CA SER A 75 12.82 -4.71 -10.71
C SER A 75 12.38 -3.29 -10.40
N TYR A 76 12.35 -2.43 -11.41
CA TYR A 76 11.84 -1.06 -11.27
C TYR A 76 10.38 -1.07 -10.82
N ASN A 77 9.54 -1.86 -11.47
CA ASN A 77 8.12 -1.97 -11.11
C ASN A 77 7.95 -2.45 -9.67
N MET A 78 8.77 -3.39 -9.23
CA MET A 78 8.71 -3.88 -7.85
C MET A 78 9.07 -2.78 -6.85
N GLN A 79 10.09 -1.98 -7.15
CA GLN A 79 10.48 -0.85 -6.31
C GLN A 79 9.38 0.22 -6.27
N GLU A 80 8.72 0.49 -7.39
CA GLU A 80 7.60 1.42 -7.46
C GLU A 80 6.42 0.94 -6.62
N LEU A 81 6.11 -0.35 -6.67
CA LEU A 81 5.07 -0.93 -5.84
C LEU A 81 5.40 -0.81 -4.35
N LYS A 82 6.65 -1.10 -3.97
CA LYS A 82 7.09 -0.95 -2.58
C LYS A 82 6.99 0.50 -2.11
N ARG A 83 7.40 1.45 -2.95
CA ARG A 83 7.29 2.87 -2.64
C ARG A 83 5.82 3.27 -2.42
N TYR A 84 4.95 2.89 -3.33
CA TYR A 84 3.52 3.21 -3.27
C TYR A 84 2.88 2.63 -2.00
N ILE A 85 3.17 1.37 -1.70
CA ILE A 85 2.66 0.72 -0.49
C ILE A 85 3.14 1.42 0.77
N ASN A 86 4.42 1.81 0.81
CA ASN A 86 4.97 2.53 1.96
C ASN A 86 4.33 3.90 2.13
N GLU A 87 4.12 4.63 1.06
CA GLU A 87 3.45 5.93 1.10
C GLU A 87 1.99 5.79 1.55
N LEU A 88 1.28 4.79 1.04
CA LEU A 88 -0.08 4.49 1.51
C LEU A 88 -0.10 4.13 2.99
N LYS A 89 0.86 3.33 3.44
CA LYS A 89 1.00 2.97 4.86
C LYS A 89 1.20 4.20 5.73
N GLU A 90 2.04 5.13 5.29
CA GLU A 90 2.25 6.40 6.02
C GLU A 90 0.97 7.22 6.13
N VAL A 91 0.19 7.29 5.05
CA VAL A 91 -1.11 7.97 5.06
C VAL A 91 -2.06 7.32 6.05
N VAL A 92 -2.16 5.99 6.04
CA VAL A 92 -3.03 5.25 6.97
C VAL A 92 -2.59 5.46 8.41
N VAL A 93 -1.29 5.40 8.67
CA VAL A 93 -0.73 5.63 10.02
C VAL A 93 -1.05 7.05 10.48
N TYR A 94 -0.93 8.03 9.60
CA TYR A 94 -1.29 9.42 9.92
C TYR A 94 -2.76 9.53 10.34
N TYR A 95 -3.68 9.03 9.52
CA TYR A 95 -5.11 9.10 9.84
C TYR A 95 -5.47 8.31 11.09
N LYS A 96 -4.85 7.18 11.31
CA LYS A 96 -5.02 6.41 12.54
C LYS A 96 -4.60 7.21 13.76
N LYS A 97 -3.48 7.91 13.67
CA LYS A 97 -2.94 8.73 14.75
C LYS A 97 -3.85 9.91 15.09
N VAL A 98 -4.33 10.64 14.06
CA VAL A 98 -5.16 11.83 14.29
C VAL A 98 -6.60 11.50 14.66
N THR A 99 -7.05 10.28 14.43
CA THR A 99 -8.40 9.81 14.80
C THR A 99 -8.43 9.00 16.09
N THR A 100 -7.28 8.71 16.67
CA THR A 100 -7.19 8.03 17.96
C THR A 100 -7.28 9.09 19.06
N LYS A 101 -8.20 8.90 20.02
CA LYS A 101 -8.30 9.79 21.18
C LYS A 101 -7.08 9.62 22.07
N GLU A 102 -6.52 10.75 22.53
CA GLU A 102 -5.46 10.72 23.52
C GLU A 102 -5.93 10.02 24.80
N GLY A 103 -5.12 9.08 25.30
CA GLY A 103 -5.40 8.35 26.52
C GLY A 103 -6.16 7.04 26.35
N GLU A 104 -6.44 6.64 25.14
CA GLU A 104 -6.97 5.31 24.85
C GLU A 104 -5.86 4.34 24.40
#